data_0888a3555bed01e58194a0f21f8c15ba
#
_entry.id   0888a3555bed01e58194a0f21f8c15ba
#
_cell.length_a   1.000
_cell.length_b   1.000
_cell.length_c   1.000
_cell.angle_alpha   90.00
_cell.angle_beta   90.00
_cell.angle_gamma   90.00
#
_symmetry.space_group_name_H-M   'P 1'
#
loop_
_entity.id
_entity.type
_entity.pdbx_description
1 polymer ?
#
loop_
_entity_poly.entity_id
_entity_poly.type
_entity_poly.pdbx_seq_one_letter_code
_entity_poly.pdbx_strand_id
1 'polypeptide(L)'
;EIPLRLVGSEMCIRDRLLFGIRDRQLDTDPIYIVFTSGSTGVPKGVVACHRSVIDYIENLSEVLRFNENTRFANQTPLYFDACLKELYPTLKFGATTYIVPKSLFMFPIKLVEFLNEYKINTVCWVVSALTMISAFKTFNKIKPEYLHTIAFGSEVFPIKQLKIWRETLPKARFVNLYGPTEATGMCCYFEVDREFELDEVVPIGRPFHNTEILLLDENNKLVEDGNVGEICVRGTSLTLGYYNNFEKTSEVFVQNPLNSRYPELIYKTGDLGKRNERGELIFVSRKDYQIKHMGHRIELGEIEVNVNMIEEISTSCAVYDKEKGKIVLYYIGELEPDKLVRILKDKLPRYMIPNKTEKLEQMPLTANGKIDRVFLMKKAQER
;
A
#
# COMPACT_ATOMS: atom_id res chain seq x y z
N GLU A 1 -27.34 39.92 0.38
CA GLU A 1 -27.16 39.82 1.86
C GLU A 1 -28.10 38.74 2.39
N ILE A 2 -27.53 37.64 2.92
CA ILE A 2 -28.27 36.59 3.59
C ILE A 2 -28.61 37.10 4.99
N PRO A 3 -29.90 37.18 5.39
CA PRO A 3 -30.26 37.72 6.70
C PRO A 3 -29.62 36.90 7.82
N LEU A 4 -28.85 37.55 8.71
CA LEU A 4 -28.17 36.95 9.87
C LEU A 4 -29.08 36.09 10.77
N ARG A 5 -30.40 36.31 10.76
CA ARG A 5 -31.39 35.50 11.47
C ARG A 5 -31.61 34.09 10.90
N LEU A 6 -31.43 33.89 9.59
CA LEU A 6 -31.54 32.55 8.94
C LEU A 6 -30.29 31.73 9.20
N VAL A 7 -29.10 32.33 9.25
CA VAL A 7 -27.85 31.65 9.53
C VAL A 7 -27.85 31.00 10.92
N GLY A 8 -28.38 31.68 11.92
CA GLY A 8 -28.44 31.14 13.29
C GLY A 8 -29.41 29.96 13.46
N SER A 9 -30.58 29.97 12.80
CA SER A 9 -31.57 28.89 12.90
C SER A 9 -31.14 27.63 12.12
N GLU A 10 -30.56 27.79 10.93
CA GLU A 10 -30.00 26.68 10.17
C GLU A 10 -28.82 26.02 10.86
N MET A 11 -27.92 26.79 11.47
CA MET A 11 -26.82 26.28 12.27
C MET A 11 -27.34 25.45 13.46
N CYS A 12 -28.33 25.95 14.20
CA CYS A 12 -28.92 25.23 15.32
C CYS A 12 -29.68 23.94 14.91
N ILE A 13 -30.26 23.90 13.71
CA ILE A 13 -30.91 22.69 13.17
C ILE A 13 -29.83 21.66 12.75
N ARG A 14 -28.79 22.11 12.06
CA ARG A 14 -27.66 21.25 11.69
C ARG A 14 -26.92 20.70 12.90
N ASP A 15 -26.69 21.53 13.91
CA ASP A 15 -26.04 21.10 15.16
C ASP A 15 -26.87 20.03 15.87
N ARG A 16 -28.20 20.21 16.00
CA ARG A 16 -29.09 19.21 16.59
C ARG A 16 -29.10 17.89 15.81
N LEU A 17 -29.07 17.97 14.47
CA LEU A 17 -29.00 16.79 13.61
C LEU A 17 -27.65 16.06 13.81
N LEU A 18 -26.54 16.81 13.82
CA LEU A 18 -25.19 16.26 14.07
C LEU A 18 -25.08 15.63 15.46
N PHE A 19 -25.58 16.27 16.52
CA PHE A 19 -25.63 15.69 17.86
C PHE A 19 -26.46 14.41 17.88
N GLY A 20 -27.64 14.39 17.26
CA GLY A 20 -28.48 13.21 17.19
C GLY A 20 -27.87 12.05 16.38
N ILE A 21 -26.97 12.32 15.43
CA ILE A 21 -26.19 11.30 14.73
C ILE A 21 -25.07 10.80 15.65
N ARG A 22 -24.30 11.71 16.25
CA ARG A 22 -23.16 11.39 17.15
C ARG A 22 -23.60 10.53 18.35
N ASP A 23 -24.73 10.85 18.95
CA ASP A 23 -25.28 10.12 20.12
C ASP A 23 -25.63 8.64 19.81
N ARG A 24 -25.78 8.29 18.55
CA ARG A 24 -26.09 6.93 18.10
C ARG A 24 -24.92 6.21 17.44
N GLN A 25 -23.84 6.91 17.18
CA GLN A 25 -22.67 6.38 16.48
C GLN A 25 -21.85 5.49 17.42
N LEU A 26 -21.55 4.29 16.93
CA LEU A 26 -20.65 3.35 17.61
C LEU A 26 -19.25 3.44 16.99
N ASP A 27 -18.22 3.14 17.76
CA ASP A 27 -16.85 3.09 17.25
C ASP A 27 -16.62 1.91 16.27
N THR A 28 -17.54 0.96 16.24
CA THR A 28 -17.58 -0.14 15.27
C THR A 28 -18.31 0.22 13.98
N ASP A 29 -18.95 1.39 13.89
CA ASP A 29 -19.60 1.82 12.66
C ASP A 29 -18.58 2.11 11.55
N PRO A 30 -18.95 1.89 10.27
CA PRO A 30 -18.09 2.22 9.14
C PRO A 30 -17.77 3.70 9.07
N ILE A 31 -16.51 4.04 8.77
CA ILE A 31 -16.06 5.41 8.56
C ILE A 31 -15.74 5.71 7.09
N TYR A 32 -15.17 4.73 6.38
CA TYR A 32 -14.92 4.84 4.94
C TYR A 32 -14.92 3.47 4.26
N ILE A 33 -15.05 3.50 2.93
CA ILE A 33 -14.83 2.36 2.05
C ILE A 33 -13.79 2.75 1.02
N VAL A 34 -12.67 2.03 0.98
CA VAL A 34 -11.60 2.22 -0.01
C VAL A 34 -11.57 1.01 -0.95
N PHE A 35 -11.60 1.28 -2.26
CA PHE A 35 -11.55 0.22 -3.26
C PHE A 35 -10.11 -0.16 -3.59
N THR A 36 -9.85 -1.47 -3.60
CA THR A 36 -8.58 -2.06 -4.03
C THR A 36 -8.82 -3.00 -5.22
N SER A 37 -7.77 -3.27 -5.99
CA SER A 37 -7.85 -4.23 -7.10
C SER A 37 -8.30 -5.60 -6.61
N GLY A 38 -9.09 -6.29 -7.43
CA GLY A 38 -9.62 -7.62 -7.15
C GLY A 38 -9.11 -8.66 -8.16
N SER A 39 -8.78 -9.86 -7.69
CA SER A 39 -8.29 -10.96 -8.54
C SER A 39 -9.27 -11.42 -9.62
N THR A 40 -10.55 -11.10 -9.46
CA THR A 40 -11.63 -11.39 -10.42
C THR A 40 -11.88 -10.25 -11.42
N GLY A 41 -11.06 -9.19 -11.41
CA GLY A 41 -11.25 -7.99 -12.23
C GLY A 41 -12.27 -6.99 -11.66
N VAL A 42 -12.96 -7.34 -10.57
CA VAL A 42 -13.89 -6.44 -9.87
C VAL A 42 -13.20 -5.87 -8.62
N PRO A 43 -13.11 -4.54 -8.47
CA PRO A 43 -12.51 -3.93 -7.28
C PRO A 43 -13.25 -4.33 -6.00
N LYS A 44 -12.49 -4.53 -4.91
CA LYS A 44 -13.00 -4.86 -3.59
C LYS A 44 -13.06 -3.60 -2.73
N GLY A 45 -14.22 -3.27 -2.18
CA GLY A 45 -14.39 -2.17 -1.24
C GLY A 45 -14.07 -2.61 0.19
N VAL A 46 -12.94 -2.20 0.72
CA VAL A 46 -12.53 -2.48 2.12
C VAL A 46 -13.22 -1.51 3.06
N VAL A 47 -13.96 -2.03 4.03
CA VAL A 47 -14.77 -1.24 4.98
C VAL A 47 -14.01 -1.08 6.28
N ALA A 48 -13.51 0.11 6.57
CA ALA A 48 -12.90 0.43 7.86
C ALA A 48 -13.92 1.00 8.85
N CYS A 49 -13.72 0.77 10.15
CA CYS A 49 -14.55 1.34 11.21
C CYS A 49 -13.79 2.44 11.99
N HIS A 50 -14.53 3.23 12.77
CA HIS A 50 -13.93 4.30 13.58
C HIS A 50 -12.86 3.77 14.52
N ARG A 51 -13.12 2.64 15.20
CA ARG A 51 -12.18 2.01 16.15
C ARG A 51 -10.84 1.70 15.48
N SER A 52 -10.86 1.05 14.31
CA SER A 52 -9.63 0.66 13.62
C SER A 52 -8.82 1.87 13.14
N VAL A 53 -9.50 2.94 12.69
CA VAL A 53 -8.83 4.19 12.29
C VAL A 53 -8.25 4.93 13.49
N ILE A 54 -8.98 5.02 14.61
CA ILE A 54 -8.48 5.66 15.84
C ILE A 54 -7.23 4.92 16.34
N ASP A 55 -7.30 3.60 16.46
CA ASP A 55 -6.16 2.78 16.90
C ASP A 55 -4.94 2.96 15.97
N TYR A 56 -5.17 2.92 14.66
CA TYR A 56 -4.12 3.14 13.67
C TYR A 56 -3.44 4.50 13.83
N ILE A 57 -4.21 5.59 13.94
CA ILE A 57 -3.67 6.95 14.03
C ILE A 57 -2.97 7.20 15.36
N GLU A 58 -3.46 6.63 16.46
CA GLU A 58 -2.78 6.69 17.76
C GLU A 58 -1.37 6.06 17.65
N ASN A 59 -1.31 4.82 17.18
CA ASN A 59 -0.05 4.08 17.03
C ASN A 59 0.93 4.75 16.05
N LEU A 60 0.44 5.16 14.88
CA LEU A 60 1.27 5.83 13.88
C LEU A 60 1.85 7.13 14.41
N SER A 61 1.02 7.91 15.13
CA SER A 61 1.41 9.20 15.69
C SER A 61 2.48 9.05 16.76
N GLU A 62 2.38 8.03 17.62
CA GLU A 62 3.40 7.71 18.62
C GLU A 62 4.72 7.30 17.95
N VAL A 63 4.67 6.34 17.02
CA VAL A 63 5.85 5.83 16.31
C VAL A 63 6.58 6.94 15.56
N LEU A 64 5.83 7.80 14.84
CA LEU A 64 6.41 8.88 14.03
C LEU A 64 6.58 10.19 14.79
N ARG A 65 6.13 10.25 16.06
CA ARG A 65 6.27 11.40 16.97
C ARG A 65 5.61 12.67 16.43
N PHE A 66 4.39 12.53 15.90
CA PHE A 66 3.64 13.66 15.38
C PHE A 66 3.20 14.63 16.48
N ASN A 67 3.16 15.90 16.16
CA ASN A 67 2.72 16.99 17.05
C ASN A 67 2.21 18.18 16.24
N GLU A 68 1.83 19.27 16.91
CA GLU A 68 1.31 20.49 16.30
C GLU A 68 2.28 21.20 15.34
N ASN A 69 3.59 20.95 15.48
CA ASN A 69 4.63 21.52 14.62
C ASN A 69 4.93 20.66 13.39
N THR A 70 4.26 19.50 13.25
CA THR A 70 4.45 18.62 12.10
C THR A 70 3.92 19.28 10.83
N ARG A 71 4.75 19.28 9.78
CA ARG A 71 4.43 19.81 8.46
C ARG A 71 4.57 18.70 7.43
N PHE A 72 3.43 18.18 7.02
CA PHE A 72 3.37 17.09 6.06
C PHE A 72 3.38 17.58 4.61
N ALA A 73 3.91 16.77 3.71
CA ALA A 73 3.69 16.86 2.27
C ALA A 73 2.90 15.62 1.82
N ASN A 74 1.59 15.77 1.60
CA ASN A 74 0.75 14.67 1.17
C ASN A 74 1.01 14.33 -0.30
N GLN A 75 1.42 13.09 -0.56
CA GLN A 75 1.68 12.56 -1.89
C GLN A 75 0.48 11.79 -2.45
N THR A 76 -0.23 11.09 -1.57
CA THR A 76 -1.25 10.11 -1.96
C THR A 76 -2.58 10.81 -2.25
N PRO A 77 -3.26 10.46 -3.37
CA PRO A 77 -4.61 10.96 -3.61
C PRO A 77 -5.58 10.59 -2.47
N LEU A 78 -6.55 11.47 -2.20
CA LEU A 78 -7.47 11.35 -1.06
C LEU A 78 -8.45 10.17 -1.14
N TYR A 79 -8.48 9.45 -2.25
CA TYR A 79 -9.30 8.23 -2.41
C TYR A 79 -8.55 6.93 -2.09
N PHE A 80 -7.30 7.02 -1.60
CA PHE A 80 -6.55 5.89 -1.05
C PHE A 80 -6.42 6.02 0.47
N ASP A 81 -6.39 4.89 1.17
CA ASP A 81 -6.19 4.82 2.63
C ASP A 81 -4.84 5.43 3.08
N ALA A 82 -3.85 5.41 2.21
CA ALA A 82 -2.53 5.97 2.50
C ALA A 82 -2.54 7.47 2.84
N CYS A 83 -3.56 8.25 2.42
CA CYS A 83 -3.70 9.66 2.79
C CYS A 83 -4.02 9.89 4.28
N LEU A 84 -4.53 8.87 4.96
CA LEU A 84 -4.88 8.95 6.39
C LEU A 84 -3.66 9.27 7.25
N LYS A 85 -2.45 8.89 6.80
CA LYS A 85 -1.18 9.13 7.51
C LYS A 85 -0.87 10.60 7.75
N GLU A 86 -1.39 11.47 6.92
CA GLU A 86 -1.20 12.93 7.05
C GLU A 86 -2.48 13.64 7.49
N LEU A 87 -3.64 13.26 6.94
CA LEU A 87 -4.90 13.98 7.18
C LEU A 87 -5.39 13.86 8.62
N TYR A 88 -5.46 12.65 9.16
CA TYR A 88 -5.96 12.45 10.52
C TYR A 88 -5.02 13.00 11.59
N PRO A 89 -3.69 12.83 11.53
CA PRO A 89 -2.77 13.51 12.44
C PRO A 89 -2.85 15.03 12.34
N THR A 90 -3.07 15.58 11.15
CA THR A 90 -3.30 17.03 10.99
C THR A 90 -4.50 17.50 11.81
N LEU A 91 -5.63 16.78 11.74
CA LEU A 91 -6.81 17.09 12.52
C LEU A 91 -6.61 16.87 14.02
N LYS A 92 -5.92 15.79 14.38
CA LYS A 92 -5.67 15.41 15.79
C LYS A 92 -4.77 16.40 16.52
N PHE A 93 -3.69 16.85 15.90
CA PHE A 93 -2.67 17.68 16.56
C PHE A 93 -2.74 19.16 16.17
N GLY A 94 -3.62 19.56 15.24
CA GLY A 94 -3.57 20.91 14.67
C GLY A 94 -2.32 21.13 13.81
N ALA A 95 -1.74 20.05 13.26
CA ALA A 95 -0.59 20.08 12.37
C ALA A 95 -0.93 20.69 11.00
N THR A 96 0.03 20.77 10.08
CA THR A 96 -0.19 21.32 8.75
C THR A 96 0.10 20.27 7.68
N THR A 97 -0.84 20.09 6.74
CA THR A 97 -0.63 19.23 5.55
C THR A 97 -0.67 20.06 4.27
N TYR A 98 0.39 19.97 3.48
CA TYR A 98 0.46 20.52 2.13
C TYR A 98 0.18 19.42 1.11
N ILE A 99 -0.80 19.64 0.24
CA ILE A 99 -1.10 18.73 -0.86
C ILE A 99 -0.11 18.99 -1.98
N VAL A 100 0.75 18.02 -2.26
CA VAL A 100 1.79 18.16 -3.29
C VAL A 100 1.15 18.03 -4.69
N PRO A 101 1.33 19.00 -5.58
CA PRO A 101 0.88 18.89 -6.95
C PRO A 101 1.49 17.67 -7.64
N LYS A 102 0.65 16.81 -8.21
CA LYS A 102 1.08 15.55 -8.85
C LYS A 102 2.17 15.75 -9.91
N SER A 103 2.14 16.89 -10.61
CA SER A 103 3.15 17.24 -11.62
C SER A 103 4.55 17.38 -11.06
N LEU A 104 4.71 17.75 -9.78
CA LEU A 104 6.03 17.92 -9.15
C LEU A 104 6.81 16.59 -9.04
N PHE A 105 6.10 15.46 -8.96
CA PHE A 105 6.76 14.15 -8.96
C PHE A 105 7.46 13.81 -10.28
N MET A 106 7.23 14.55 -11.35
CA MET A 106 8.01 14.45 -12.61
C MET A 106 9.28 15.31 -12.61
N PHE A 107 9.43 16.22 -11.63
CA PHE A 107 10.52 17.20 -11.54
C PHE A 107 11.16 17.18 -10.16
N PRO A 108 12.07 16.21 -9.87
CA PRO A 108 12.60 15.99 -8.53
C PRO A 108 13.23 17.22 -7.86
N ILE A 109 13.90 18.08 -8.63
CA ILE A 109 14.46 19.34 -8.12
C ILE A 109 13.36 20.26 -7.60
N LYS A 110 12.31 20.46 -8.41
CA LYS A 110 11.17 21.30 -8.02
C LYS A 110 10.40 20.73 -6.84
N LEU A 111 10.36 19.40 -6.74
CA LEU A 111 9.76 18.74 -5.59
C LEU A 111 10.54 19.04 -4.30
N VAL A 112 11.87 19.00 -4.33
CA VAL A 112 12.69 19.36 -3.16
C VAL A 112 12.62 20.86 -2.88
N GLU A 113 12.56 21.74 -3.90
CA GLU A 113 12.28 23.18 -3.72
C GLU A 113 10.96 23.40 -2.98
N PHE A 114 9.89 22.69 -3.38
CA PHE A 114 8.59 22.73 -2.68
C PHE A 114 8.72 22.29 -1.21
N LEU A 115 9.46 21.19 -0.93
CA LEU A 115 9.66 20.76 0.46
C LEU A 115 10.36 21.83 1.31
N ASN A 116 11.32 22.54 0.73
CA ASN A 116 12.06 23.61 1.42
C ASN A 116 11.20 24.89 1.58
N GLU A 117 10.49 25.31 0.53
CA GLU A 117 9.61 26.49 0.55
C GLU A 117 8.56 26.39 1.66
N TYR A 118 7.90 25.22 1.77
CA TYR A 118 6.87 24.99 2.78
C TYR A 118 7.41 24.45 4.10
N LYS A 119 8.75 24.37 4.26
CA LYS A 119 9.45 23.87 5.44
C LYS A 119 8.91 22.50 5.90
N ILE A 120 8.71 21.62 4.94
CA ILE A 120 8.21 20.26 5.20
C ILE A 120 9.22 19.52 6.06
N ASN A 121 8.75 18.96 7.18
CA ASN A 121 9.61 18.24 8.09
C ASN A 121 9.30 16.74 8.17
N THR A 122 8.19 16.31 7.61
CA THR A 122 7.73 14.92 7.65
C THR A 122 7.10 14.51 6.32
N VAL A 123 7.51 13.35 5.80
CA VAL A 123 6.86 12.70 4.64
C VAL A 123 6.52 11.25 4.97
N CYS A 124 5.36 10.79 4.49
CA CYS A 124 4.88 9.42 4.61
C CYS A 124 4.60 8.86 3.21
N TRP A 125 5.64 8.64 2.43
CA TRP A 125 5.55 8.41 1.00
C TRP A 125 5.78 6.95 0.61
N VAL A 126 5.36 6.60 -0.61
CA VAL A 126 5.74 5.33 -1.23
C VAL A 126 7.23 5.35 -1.60
N VAL A 127 7.87 4.18 -1.60
CA VAL A 127 9.30 4.07 -1.87
C VAL A 127 9.66 4.60 -3.26
N SER A 128 8.82 4.34 -4.27
CA SER A 128 9.04 4.83 -5.64
C SER A 128 9.17 6.35 -5.74
N ALA A 129 8.43 7.13 -4.92
CA ALA A 129 8.56 8.58 -4.88
C ALA A 129 9.91 9.03 -4.30
N LEU A 130 10.40 8.35 -3.28
CA LEU A 130 11.71 8.63 -2.68
C LEU A 130 12.86 8.23 -3.62
N THR A 131 12.78 7.03 -4.20
CA THR A 131 13.82 6.53 -5.10
C THR A 131 13.96 7.38 -6.35
N MET A 132 12.88 7.96 -6.85
CA MET A 132 12.93 8.89 -7.97
C MET A 132 13.83 10.09 -7.65
N ILE A 133 13.69 10.71 -6.47
CA ILE A 133 14.52 11.86 -6.07
C ILE A 133 16.00 11.47 -6.04
N SER A 134 16.34 10.36 -5.42
CA SER A 134 17.74 9.93 -5.28
C SER A 134 18.34 9.40 -6.59
N ALA A 135 17.58 8.67 -7.42
CA ALA A 135 18.03 8.12 -8.69
C ALA A 135 18.41 9.20 -9.72
N PHE A 136 17.70 10.32 -9.72
CA PHE A 136 18.00 11.47 -10.58
C PHE A 136 19.16 12.34 -10.06
N LYS A 137 19.89 11.89 -9.01
CA LYS A 137 21.00 12.62 -8.38
C LYS A 137 20.63 14.04 -7.95
N THR A 138 19.38 14.23 -7.53
CA THR A 138 18.82 15.54 -7.16
C THR A 138 19.61 16.18 -6.03
N PHE A 139 20.13 15.38 -5.08
CA PHE A 139 20.88 15.84 -3.93
C PHE A 139 22.25 16.47 -4.25
N ASN A 140 22.74 16.28 -5.48
CA ASN A 140 23.93 17.01 -5.96
C ASN A 140 23.63 18.49 -6.25
N LYS A 141 22.33 18.86 -6.40
CA LYS A 141 21.91 20.23 -6.70
C LYS A 141 21.18 20.88 -5.56
N ILE A 142 20.30 20.14 -4.90
CA ILE A 142 19.46 20.66 -3.80
C ILE A 142 19.14 19.52 -2.82
N LYS A 143 19.12 19.84 -1.52
CA LYS A 143 18.78 18.92 -0.43
C LYS A 143 17.55 19.40 0.33
N PRO A 144 16.73 18.51 0.90
CA PRO A 144 15.69 18.90 1.84
C PRO A 144 16.32 19.48 3.13
N GLU A 145 15.98 20.71 3.49
CA GLU A 145 16.63 21.41 4.63
C GLU A 145 15.93 21.14 5.96
N TYR A 146 14.61 20.92 5.92
CA TYR A 146 13.77 20.81 7.12
C TYR A 146 13.33 19.38 7.41
N LEU A 147 13.52 18.46 6.45
CA LEU A 147 13.01 17.10 6.54
C LEU A 147 13.79 16.28 7.59
N HIS A 148 13.10 15.85 8.64
CA HIS A 148 13.67 15.05 9.72
C HIS A 148 12.98 13.71 9.98
N THR A 149 11.79 13.48 9.39
CA THR A 149 11.08 12.20 9.48
C THR A 149 10.64 11.73 8.10
N ILE A 150 11.17 10.59 7.68
CA ILE A 150 10.88 9.95 6.40
C ILE A 150 10.28 8.58 6.69
N ALA A 151 8.95 8.49 6.68
CA ALA A 151 8.25 7.23 6.71
C ALA A 151 7.99 6.75 5.27
N PHE A 152 8.22 5.48 5.01
CA PHE A 152 8.03 4.88 3.71
C PHE A 152 7.41 3.49 3.84
N GLY A 153 6.81 2.98 2.78
CA GLY A 153 6.19 1.66 2.81
C GLY A 153 5.57 1.29 1.47
N SER A 154 4.78 0.25 1.49
CA SER A 154 4.10 -0.34 0.33
C SER A 154 5.02 -1.01 -0.70
N GLU A 155 6.32 -0.76 -0.68
CA GLU A 155 7.33 -1.32 -1.59
C GLU A 155 8.63 -1.60 -0.82
N VAL A 156 9.47 -2.48 -1.35
CA VAL A 156 10.82 -2.72 -0.81
C VAL A 156 11.73 -1.56 -1.18
N PHE A 157 12.35 -0.92 -0.19
CA PHE A 157 13.32 0.16 -0.46
C PHE A 157 14.67 -0.43 -0.88
N PRO A 158 15.15 -0.17 -2.11
CA PRO A 158 16.47 -0.63 -2.52
C PRO A 158 17.56 -0.02 -1.63
N ILE A 159 18.40 -0.85 -1.03
CA ILE A 159 19.40 -0.41 -0.04
C ILE A 159 20.33 0.67 -0.59
N LYS A 160 20.73 0.56 -1.86
CA LYS A 160 21.55 1.59 -2.52
C LYS A 160 20.87 2.98 -2.48
N GLN A 161 19.56 3.04 -2.67
CA GLN A 161 18.82 4.30 -2.66
C GLN A 161 18.59 4.80 -1.22
N LEU A 162 18.35 3.89 -0.29
CA LEU A 162 18.22 4.22 1.13
C LEU A 162 19.55 4.81 1.67
N LYS A 163 20.71 4.24 1.31
CA LYS A 163 22.04 4.78 1.67
C LYS A 163 22.20 6.22 1.20
N ILE A 164 21.86 6.55 -0.05
CA ILE A 164 21.92 7.92 -0.58
C ILE A 164 21.08 8.88 0.27
N TRP A 165 19.87 8.48 0.66
CA TRP A 165 19.01 9.28 1.52
C TRP A 165 19.59 9.49 2.91
N ARG A 166 20.13 8.43 3.54
CA ARG A 166 20.72 8.49 4.88
C ARG A 166 22.00 9.32 4.92
N GLU A 167 22.85 9.20 3.89
CA GLU A 167 24.04 10.05 3.73
C GLU A 167 23.67 11.52 3.52
N THR A 168 22.58 11.80 2.79
CA THR A 168 22.09 13.17 2.55
C THR A 168 21.51 13.79 3.80
N LEU A 169 20.77 13.02 4.59
CA LEU A 169 20.04 13.45 5.79
C LEU A 169 20.42 12.59 7.01
N PRO A 170 21.66 12.67 7.51
CA PRO A 170 22.19 11.75 8.53
C PRO A 170 21.51 11.89 9.91
N LYS A 171 20.76 12.99 10.14
CA LYS A 171 20.02 13.23 11.38
C LYS A 171 18.55 12.88 11.27
N ALA A 172 18.08 12.55 10.07
CA ALA A 172 16.68 12.22 9.85
C ALA A 172 16.37 10.78 10.30
N ARG A 173 15.16 10.59 10.78
CA ARG A 173 14.61 9.28 11.10
C ARG A 173 14.01 8.66 9.84
N PHE A 174 14.35 7.42 9.57
CA PHE A 174 13.79 6.62 8.48
C PHE A 174 12.98 5.49 9.08
N VAL A 175 11.70 5.39 8.71
CA VAL A 175 10.79 4.39 9.28
C VAL A 175 10.10 3.65 8.16
N ASN A 176 10.34 2.35 8.07
CA ASN A 176 9.61 1.46 7.17
C ASN A 176 8.27 1.09 7.79
N LEU A 177 7.20 1.23 7.03
CA LEU A 177 5.84 0.91 7.43
C LEU A 177 5.30 -0.22 6.56
N TYR A 178 4.60 -1.18 7.18
CA TYR A 178 3.96 -2.29 6.49
C TYR A 178 2.51 -2.44 6.96
N GLY A 179 1.63 -2.72 6.02
CA GLY A 179 0.25 -3.10 6.29
C GLY A 179 -0.58 -3.17 5.02
N PRO A 180 -1.56 -4.07 4.98
CA PRO A 180 -2.59 -4.11 3.95
C PRO A 180 -3.74 -3.15 4.30
N THR A 181 -4.52 -2.73 3.31
CA THR A 181 -5.72 -1.91 3.50
C THR A 181 -6.73 -2.58 4.43
N GLU A 182 -6.81 -3.91 4.43
CA GLU A 182 -7.66 -4.73 5.29
C GLU A 182 -7.28 -4.69 6.79
N ALA A 183 -6.08 -4.14 7.10
CA ALA A 183 -5.65 -3.82 8.47
C ALA A 183 -5.51 -2.30 8.66
N THR A 184 -6.39 -1.52 8.04
CA THR A 184 -6.53 -0.06 8.18
C THR A 184 -5.21 0.69 7.89
N GLY A 185 -4.55 0.32 6.76
CA GLY A 185 -3.37 0.99 6.26
C GLY A 185 -2.06 0.35 6.71
N MET A 186 -1.49 0.73 7.85
CA MET A 186 -0.23 0.17 8.34
C MET A 186 -0.44 -0.50 9.69
N CYS A 187 0.22 -1.63 9.90
CA CYS A 187 0.11 -2.40 11.14
C CYS A 187 1.47 -2.83 11.73
N CYS A 188 2.56 -2.61 10.99
CA CYS A 188 3.92 -2.84 11.47
C CYS A 188 4.84 -1.69 11.08
N TYR A 189 5.94 -1.57 11.82
CA TYR A 189 6.97 -0.58 11.56
C TYR A 189 8.37 -1.08 11.91
N PHE A 190 9.36 -0.50 11.24
CA PHE A 190 10.78 -0.67 11.55
C PHE A 190 11.49 0.69 11.47
N GLU A 191 12.08 1.16 12.57
CA GLU A 191 12.96 2.32 12.55
C GLU A 191 14.34 1.88 12.07
N VAL A 192 14.83 2.51 11.01
CA VAL A 192 16.13 2.17 10.37
C VAL A 192 17.26 2.69 11.25
N ASP A 193 17.71 1.86 12.17
CA ASP A 193 18.69 2.18 13.21
C ASP A 193 20.13 1.73 12.90
N ARG A 194 20.31 1.00 11.80
CA ARG A 194 21.59 0.45 11.37
C ARG A 194 21.86 0.59 9.87
N GLU A 195 23.07 0.29 9.45
CA GLU A 195 23.41 0.09 8.05
C GLU A 195 22.96 -1.30 7.57
N PHE A 196 22.73 -1.40 6.27
CA PHE A 196 22.32 -2.63 5.58
C PHE A 196 23.30 -2.93 4.47
N GLU A 197 23.60 -4.22 4.27
CA GLU A 197 24.33 -4.67 3.10
C GLU A 197 23.43 -4.61 1.85
N LEU A 198 24.04 -4.62 0.65
CA LEU A 198 23.29 -4.39 -0.59
C LEU A 198 22.30 -5.51 -0.92
N ASP A 199 22.50 -6.70 -0.41
CA ASP A 199 21.67 -7.91 -0.54
C ASP A 199 20.66 -8.08 0.59
N GLU A 200 20.70 -7.23 1.62
CA GLU A 200 19.73 -7.24 2.69
C GLU A 200 18.41 -6.57 2.27
N VAL A 201 17.36 -6.86 3.01
CA VAL A 201 16.05 -6.22 2.91
C VAL A 201 15.74 -5.48 4.21
N VAL A 202 15.27 -4.24 4.10
CA VAL A 202 14.81 -3.49 5.27
C VAL A 202 13.64 -4.23 5.91
N PRO A 203 13.72 -4.61 7.20
CA PRO A 203 12.64 -5.28 7.90
C PRO A 203 11.32 -4.50 7.84
N ILE A 204 10.21 -5.21 7.89
CA ILE A 204 8.91 -4.61 8.23
C ILE A 204 8.71 -4.52 9.75
N GLY A 205 9.62 -5.12 10.50
CA GLY A 205 9.92 -4.87 11.90
C GLY A 205 8.95 -5.53 12.89
N ARG A 206 8.21 -4.74 13.63
CA ARG A 206 7.33 -5.19 14.71
C ARG A 206 5.93 -4.59 14.56
N PRO A 207 4.88 -5.26 15.08
CA PRO A 207 3.53 -4.74 15.01
C PRO A 207 3.35 -3.49 15.89
N PHE A 208 2.34 -2.69 15.56
CA PHE A 208 1.82 -1.63 16.41
C PHE A 208 1.19 -2.21 17.69
N HIS A 209 0.94 -1.37 18.69
CA HIS A 209 0.13 -1.77 19.84
C HIS A 209 -1.26 -2.25 19.39
N ASN A 210 -1.87 -3.13 20.16
CA ASN A 210 -3.16 -3.76 19.85
C ASN A 210 -3.19 -4.56 18.55
N THR A 211 -2.02 -4.85 17.96
CA THR A 211 -1.86 -5.68 16.78
C THR A 211 -0.87 -6.80 17.04
N GLU A 212 -1.15 -7.97 16.53
CA GLU A 212 -0.23 -9.10 16.55
C GLU A 212 -0.09 -9.70 15.16
N ILE A 213 1.13 -10.15 14.85
CA ILE A 213 1.46 -10.85 13.60
C ILE A 213 1.74 -12.30 13.91
N LEU A 214 0.95 -13.17 13.29
CA LEU A 214 1.15 -14.60 13.27
C LEU A 214 1.77 -15.01 11.94
N LEU A 215 2.80 -15.84 11.97
CA LEU A 215 3.35 -16.49 10.77
C LEU A 215 2.83 -17.93 10.74
N LEU A 216 1.94 -18.23 9.80
CA LEU A 216 1.28 -19.52 9.71
C LEU A 216 1.76 -20.32 8.49
N ASP A 217 1.97 -21.61 8.69
CA ASP A 217 2.23 -22.57 7.60
C ASP A 217 0.94 -22.95 6.84
N GLU A 218 1.06 -23.83 5.86
CA GLU A 218 -0.08 -24.34 5.07
C GLU A 218 -1.10 -25.14 5.90
N ASN A 219 -0.68 -25.66 7.05
CA ASN A 219 -1.53 -26.38 8.00
C ASN A 219 -2.11 -25.49 9.10
N ASN A 220 -1.97 -24.15 8.95
CA ASN A 220 -2.39 -23.14 9.92
C ASN A 220 -1.71 -23.25 11.30
N LYS A 221 -0.48 -23.73 11.36
CA LYS A 221 0.36 -23.77 12.55
C LYS A 221 1.40 -22.66 12.51
N LEU A 222 1.81 -22.18 13.69
CA LEU A 222 2.94 -21.25 13.79
C LEU A 222 4.20 -21.87 13.21
N VAL A 223 4.90 -21.11 12.36
CA VAL A 223 6.23 -21.50 11.90
C VAL A 223 7.28 -21.19 12.97
N GLU A 224 8.34 -21.98 12.99
CA GLU A 224 9.53 -21.67 13.79
C GLU A 224 10.27 -20.46 13.22
N ASP A 225 11.02 -19.75 14.07
CA ASP A 225 11.84 -18.61 13.65
C ASP A 225 12.82 -19.01 12.54
N GLY A 226 12.96 -18.15 11.55
CA GLY A 226 13.74 -18.40 10.34
C GLY A 226 12.96 -19.05 9.20
N ASN A 227 11.87 -19.76 9.48
CA ASN A 227 11.01 -20.36 8.47
C ASN A 227 10.01 -19.35 7.89
N VAL A 228 9.62 -19.58 6.63
CA VAL A 228 8.65 -18.74 5.92
C VAL A 228 7.24 -19.19 6.25
N GLY A 229 6.38 -18.23 6.63
CA GLY A 229 4.96 -18.42 6.84
C GLY A 229 4.13 -17.30 6.24
N GLU A 230 2.83 -17.51 6.10
CA GLU A 230 1.89 -16.47 5.72
C GLU A 230 1.74 -15.47 6.87
N ILE A 231 1.90 -14.18 6.56
CA ILE A 231 1.66 -13.08 7.51
C ILE A 231 0.16 -12.99 7.75
N CYS A 232 -0.27 -13.25 8.98
CA CYS A 232 -1.65 -13.11 9.40
C CYS A 232 -1.72 -12.03 10.47
N VAL A 233 -2.70 -11.14 10.37
CA VAL A 233 -2.87 -10.01 11.28
C VAL A 233 -4.05 -10.25 12.18
N ARG A 234 -3.90 -10.01 13.50
CA ARG A 234 -5.01 -9.92 14.43
C ARG A 234 -4.93 -8.64 15.27
N GLY A 235 -6.05 -8.16 15.71
CA GLY A 235 -6.14 -6.99 16.61
C GLY A 235 -7.16 -5.96 16.15
N THR A 236 -7.10 -4.79 16.79
CA THR A 236 -8.05 -3.67 16.56
C THR A 236 -7.86 -2.98 15.21
N SER A 237 -6.72 -3.18 14.55
CA SER A 237 -6.45 -2.66 13.21
C SER A 237 -7.29 -3.33 12.10
N LEU A 238 -7.89 -4.50 12.36
CA LEU A 238 -8.68 -5.21 11.36
C LEU A 238 -9.92 -4.40 10.95
N THR A 239 -10.17 -4.39 9.64
CA THR A 239 -11.37 -3.80 9.05
C THR A 239 -12.58 -4.74 9.18
N LEU A 240 -13.76 -4.26 8.80
CA LEU A 240 -15.01 -5.04 8.83
C LEU A 240 -15.11 -6.05 7.67
N GLY A 241 -14.12 -6.08 6.78
CA GLY A 241 -14.13 -6.92 5.58
C GLY A 241 -14.49 -6.15 4.31
N TYR A 242 -15.03 -6.86 3.32
CA TYR A 242 -15.34 -6.31 2.00
C TYR A 242 -16.83 -5.94 1.87
N TYR A 243 -17.08 -4.72 1.41
CA TYR A 243 -18.41 -4.20 1.17
C TYR A 243 -19.20 -5.08 0.22
N ASN A 244 -20.38 -5.52 0.67
CA ASN A 244 -21.31 -6.38 -0.08
C ASN A 244 -20.65 -7.64 -0.69
N ASN A 245 -19.63 -8.18 -0.02
CA ASN A 245 -18.92 -9.39 -0.46
C ASN A 245 -18.55 -10.28 0.75
N PHE A 246 -19.56 -10.90 1.35
CA PHE A 246 -19.41 -11.75 2.54
C PHE A 246 -18.61 -13.02 2.26
N GLU A 247 -18.77 -13.59 1.06
CA GLU A 247 -18.04 -14.79 0.63
C GLU A 247 -16.53 -14.51 0.66
N LYS A 248 -16.09 -13.47 -0.05
CA LYS A 248 -14.67 -13.08 -0.09
C LYS A 248 -14.15 -12.63 1.28
N THR A 249 -14.99 -12.02 2.09
CA THR A 249 -14.65 -11.65 3.48
C THR A 249 -14.34 -12.91 4.29
N SER A 250 -15.20 -13.93 4.25
CA SER A 250 -15.03 -15.17 5.01
C SER A 250 -13.82 -16.02 4.55
N GLU A 251 -13.33 -15.84 3.32
CA GLU A 251 -12.12 -16.53 2.84
C GLU A 251 -10.83 -16.02 3.49
N VAL A 252 -10.77 -14.74 3.84
CA VAL A 252 -9.54 -14.08 4.31
C VAL A 252 -9.61 -13.58 5.76
N PHE A 253 -10.81 -13.21 6.24
CA PHE A 253 -11.07 -12.93 7.65
C PHE A 253 -11.63 -14.20 8.29
N VAL A 254 -10.73 -14.99 8.87
CA VAL A 254 -11.05 -16.33 9.35
C VAL A 254 -10.89 -16.42 10.87
N GLN A 255 -11.53 -17.44 11.48
CA GLN A 255 -11.25 -17.78 12.87
C GLN A 255 -9.75 -18.05 13.06
N ASN A 256 -9.17 -17.48 14.12
CA ASN A 256 -7.78 -17.77 14.47
C ASN A 256 -7.62 -19.28 14.75
N PRO A 257 -6.83 -20.00 13.94
CA PRO A 257 -6.68 -21.45 14.08
C PRO A 257 -5.96 -21.85 15.37
N LEU A 258 -5.28 -20.93 16.03
CA LEU A 258 -4.58 -21.16 17.30
C LEU A 258 -5.49 -20.94 18.51
N ASN A 259 -6.71 -20.41 18.31
CA ASN A 259 -7.68 -20.16 19.35
C ASN A 259 -9.01 -20.87 19.08
N SER A 260 -9.27 -21.94 19.84
CA SER A 260 -10.52 -22.70 19.76
C SER A 260 -11.53 -22.40 20.87
N ARG A 261 -11.25 -21.40 21.73
CA ARG A 261 -12.03 -21.19 22.97
C ARG A 261 -13.11 -20.11 22.82
N TYR A 262 -12.90 -19.13 21.93
CA TYR A 262 -13.82 -18.04 21.64
C TYR A 262 -13.61 -17.51 20.22
N PRO A 263 -14.61 -16.84 19.62
CA PRO A 263 -14.46 -16.22 18.32
C PRO A 263 -13.37 -15.15 18.32
N GLU A 264 -12.37 -15.32 17.45
CA GLU A 264 -11.28 -14.38 17.25
C GLU A 264 -10.88 -14.37 15.79
N LEU A 265 -11.04 -13.25 15.13
CA LEU A 265 -10.71 -13.13 13.72
C LEU A 265 -9.23 -12.80 13.52
N ILE A 266 -8.65 -13.42 12.47
CA ILE A 266 -7.40 -13.01 11.86
C ILE A 266 -7.63 -12.69 10.40
N TYR A 267 -6.84 -11.80 9.85
CA TYR A 267 -6.78 -11.53 8.42
C TYR A 267 -5.57 -12.23 7.80
N LYS A 268 -5.80 -13.10 6.82
CA LYS A 268 -4.78 -13.75 5.99
C LYS A 268 -4.38 -12.83 4.86
N THR A 269 -3.16 -12.28 4.91
CA THR A 269 -2.73 -11.22 3.99
C THR A 269 -2.37 -11.73 2.60
N GLY A 270 -2.03 -13.01 2.46
CA GLY A 270 -1.38 -13.55 1.27
C GLY A 270 0.10 -13.15 1.12
N ASP A 271 0.63 -12.33 2.02
CA ASP A 271 2.06 -12.00 2.09
C ASP A 271 2.80 -13.10 2.86
N LEU A 272 3.98 -13.47 2.38
CA LEU A 272 4.89 -14.40 3.04
C LEU A 272 5.99 -13.64 3.75
N GLY A 273 6.28 -14.01 4.98
CA GLY A 273 7.31 -13.42 5.81
C GLY A 273 8.05 -14.43 6.65
N LYS A 274 9.13 -14.01 7.25
CA LYS A 274 9.89 -14.78 8.25
C LYS A 274 10.48 -13.86 9.31
N ARG A 275 10.84 -14.40 10.47
CA ARG A 275 11.66 -13.69 11.45
C ARG A 275 13.13 -13.99 11.16
N ASN A 276 13.96 -12.94 11.18
CA ASN A 276 15.40 -13.11 11.10
C ASN A 276 15.98 -13.46 12.50
N GLU A 277 17.30 -13.65 12.58
CA GLU A 277 18.01 -13.97 13.83
C GLU A 277 17.87 -12.88 14.92
N ARG A 278 17.45 -11.67 14.55
CA ARG A 278 17.17 -10.56 15.48
C ARG A 278 15.70 -10.49 15.91
N GLY A 279 14.88 -11.46 15.49
CA GLY A 279 13.43 -11.48 15.73
C GLY A 279 12.63 -10.47 14.91
N GLU A 280 13.28 -9.76 13.95
CA GLU A 280 12.64 -8.76 13.10
C GLU A 280 11.86 -9.45 11.98
N LEU A 281 10.65 -9.00 11.72
CA LEU A 281 9.83 -9.54 10.64
C LEU A 281 10.33 -9.01 9.28
N ILE A 282 10.62 -9.95 8.38
CA ILE A 282 11.08 -9.70 7.01
C ILE A 282 9.97 -10.10 6.04
N PHE A 283 9.62 -9.20 5.13
CA PHE A 283 8.78 -9.54 3.97
C PHE A 283 9.60 -10.35 2.97
N VAL A 284 9.08 -11.49 2.53
CA VAL A 284 9.76 -12.39 1.58
C VAL A 284 9.16 -12.28 0.19
N SER A 285 7.86 -12.52 0.06
CA SER A 285 7.14 -12.52 -1.23
C SER A 285 5.64 -12.50 -1.01
N ARG A 286 4.89 -12.62 -2.10
CA ARG A 286 3.47 -12.91 -2.05
C ARG A 286 3.17 -14.37 -2.41
N LYS A 287 2.12 -14.90 -1.80
CA LYS A 287 1.56 -16.24 -2.09
C LYS A 287 0.81 -16.26 -3.43
N ASP A 288 0.29 -15.12 -3.84
CA ASP A 288 -0.46 -14.90 -5.08
C ASP A 288 0.32 -14.02 -6.08
N TYR A 289 -0.31 -13.72 -7.22
CA TYR A 289 0.27 -12.87 -8.26
C TYR A 289 0.00 -11.37 -8.08
N GLN A 290 -0.41 -10.96 -6.90
CA GLN A 290 -0.57 -9.55 -6.57
C GLN A 290 0.78 -8.86 -6.45
N ILE A 291 0.87 -7.67 -7.00
CA ILE A 291 2.09 -6.84 -6.97
C ILE A 291 1.83 -5.49 -6.31
N LYS A 292 2.92 -4.88 -5.84
CA LYS A 292 2.94 -3.46 -5.50
C LYS A 292 3.78 -2.74 -6.55
N HIS A 293 3.17 -1.83 -7.29
CA HIS A 293 3.80 -1.12 -8.40
C HIS A 293 3.46 0.38 -8.32
N MET A 294 4.49 1.22 -8.23
CA MET A 294 4.36 2.69 -8.07
C MET A 294 3.41 3.09 -6.93
N GLY A 295 3.44 2.33 -5.81
CA GLY A 295 2.59 2.56 -4.64
C GLY A 295 1.17 1.99 -4.76
N HIS A 296 0.81 1.41 -5.88
CA HIS A 296 -0.50 0.79 -6.08
C HIS A 296 -0.44 -0.72 -5.86
N ARG A 297 -1.49 -1.25 -5.23
CA ARG A 297 -1.74 -2.70 -5.12
C ARG A 297 -2.43 -3.13 -6.40
N ILE A 298 -1.85 -4.05 -7.16
CA ILE A 298 -2.34 -4.52 -8.46
C ILE A 298 -2.46 -6.03 -8.44
N GLU A 299 -3.64 -6.52 -8.77
CA GLU A 299 -3.85 -7.92 -9.10
C GLU A 299 -3.51 -8.11 -10.58
N LEU A 300 -2.48 -8.89 -10.89
CA LEU A 300 -2.15 -9.19 -12.30
C LEU A 300 -3.30 -9.90 -13.01
N GLY A 301 -4.10 -10.68 -12.28
CA GLY A 301 -5.32 -11.30 -12.79
C GLY A 301 -6.38 -10.30 -13.28
N GLU A 302 -6.48 -9.11 -12.69
CA GLU A 302 -7.39 -8.06 -13.16
C GLU A 302 -7.02 -7.57 -14.55
N ILE A 303 -5.72 -7.43 -14.83
CA ILE A 303 -5.23 -7.09 -16.16
C ILE A 303 -5.62 -8.19 -17.15
N GLU A 304 -5.40 -9.46 -16.77
CA GLU A 304 -5.71 -10.62 -17.62
C GLU A 304 -7.20 -10.73 -17.92
N VAL A 305 -8.06 -10.55 -16.93
CA VAL A 305 -9.51 -10.55 -17.12
C VAL A 305 -9.92 -9.50 -18.15
N ASN A 306 -9.45 -8.25 -18.00
CA ASN A 306 -9.78 -7.18 -18.95
C ASN A 306 -9.23 -7.43 -20.37
N VAL A 307 -8.08 -8.07 -20.49
CA VAL A 307 -7.50 -8.48 -21.78
C VAL A 307 -8.31 -9.62 -22.39
N ASN A 308 -8.64 -10.64 -21.62
CA ASN A 308 -9.39 -11.81 -22.12
C ASN A 308 -10.87 -11.52 -22.44
N MET A 309 -11.42 -10.38 -22.02
CA MET A 309 -12.73 -9.87 -22.47
C MET A 309 -12.73 -9.28 -23.88
N ILE A 310 -11.56 -9.14 -24.50
CA ILE A 310 -11.44 -8.63 -25.87
C ILE A 310 -11.60 -9.81 -26.84
N GLU A 311 -12.57 -9.72 -27.75
CA GLU A 311 -12.98 -10.82 -28.63
C GLU A 311 -11.82 -11.41 -29.44
N GLU A 312 -10.88 -10.55 -29.89
CA GLU A 312 -9.73 -10.94 -30.69
C GLU A 312 -8.58 -11.57 -29.86
N ILE A 313 -8.75 -11.71 -28.54
CA ILE A 313 -7.77 -12.32 -27.63
C ILE A 313 -8.26 -13.68 -27.14
N SER A 314 -7.48 -14.72 -27.36
CA SER A 314 -7.84 -16.08 -26.90
C SER A 314 -7.38 -16.38 -25.46
N THR A 315 -6.23 -15.84 -25.07
CA THR A 315 -5.68 -16.00 -23.71
C THR A 315 -4.59 -14.98 -23.44
N SER A 316 -4.39 -14.66 -22.15
CA SER A 316 -3.32 -13.75 -21.72
C SER A 316 -2.71 -14.16 -20.39
N CYS A 317 -1.52 -13.65 -20.12
CA CYS A 317 -0.80 -13.79 -18.87
C CYS A 317 0.02 -12.54 -18.60
N ALA A 318 -0.23 -11.90 -17.48
CA ALA A 318 0.54 -10.77 -16.99
C ALA A 318 1.58 -11.24 -15.97
N VAL A 319 2.81 -10.78 -16.09
CA VAL A 319 3.90 -11.04 -15.14
C VAL A 319 4.57 -9.73 -14.75
N TYR A 320 5.28 -9.75 -13.62
CA TYR A 320 5.97 -8.57 -13.12
C TYR A 320 7.48 -8.81 -13.04
N ASP A 321 8.21 -8.03 -13.82
CA ASP A 321 9.66 -7.95 -13.73
C ASP A 321 10.04 -7.06 -12.52
N LYS A 322 10.42 -7.69 -11.41
CA LYS A 322 10.76 -6.99 -10.15
C LYS A 322 12.02 -6.13 -10.29
N GLU A 323 13.00 -6.54 -11.10
CA GLU A 323 14.26 -5.83 -11.25
C GLU A 323 14.07 -4.52 -12.03
N LYS A 324 13.28 -4.58 -13.10
CA LYS A 324 12.99 -3.42 -13.95
C LYS A 324 11.74 -2.66 -13.50
N GLY A 325 10.97 -3.18 -12.52
CA GLY A 325 9.72 -2.58 -12.06
C GLY A 325 8.67 -2.48 -13.16
N LYS A 326 8.51 -3.52 -14.00
CA LYS A 326 7.67 -3.48 -15.19
C LYS A 326 6.63 -4.59 -15.22
N ILE A 327 5.41 -4.23 -15.60
CA ILE A 327 4.36 -5.19 -15.94
C ILE A 327 4.56 -5.60 -17.40
N VAL A 328 4.68 -6.91 -17.64
CA VAL A 328 4.81 -7.50 -18.99
C VAL A 328 3.59 -8.37 -19.25
N LEU A 329 2.89 -8.10 -20.34
CA LEU A 329 1.71 -8.85 -20.78
C LEU A 329 2.08 -9.72 -21.98
N TYR A 330 1.87 -11.03 -21.83
CA TYR A 330 1.91 -12.00 -22.91
C TYR A 330 0.49 -12.38 -23.32
N TYR A 331 0.23 -12.51 -24.61
CA TYR A 331 -1.11 -12.88 -25.09
C TYR A 331 -1.07 -13.63 -26.42
N ILE A 332 -2.14 -14.38 -26.69
CA ILE A 332 -2.44 -14.99 -27.98
C ILE A 332 -3.71 -14.34 -28.50
N GLY A 333 -3.70 -13.91 -29.76
CA GLY A 333 -4.84 -13.27 -30.41
C GLY A 333 -4.47 -12.62 -31.72
N GLU A 334 -5.43 -11.96 -32.37
CA GLU A 334 -5.23 -11.33 -33.68
C GLU A 334 -4.81 -9.85 -33.58
N LEU A 335 -5.05 -9.21 -32.42
CA LEU A 335 -4.69 -7.81 -32.21
C LEU A 335 -3.18 -7.59 -32.20
N GLU A 336 -2.78 -6.45 -32.77
CA GLU A 336 -1.42 -5.95 -32.61
C GLU A 336 -1.21 -5.28 -31.24
N PRO A 337 0.03 -5.35 -30.67
CA PRO A 337 0.33 -4.84 -29.33
C PRO A 337 -0.11 -3.39 -29.07
N ASP A 338 0.16 -2.49 -30.03
CA ASP A 338 -0.19 -1.07 -29.89
C ASP A 338 -1.70 -0.84 -29.83
N LYS A 339 -2.49 -1.62 -30.59
CA LYS A 339 -3.94 -1.54 -30.60
C LYS A 339 -4.51 -2.07 -29.28
N LEU A 340 -3.95 -3.18 -28.77
CA LEU A 340 -4.31 -3.73 -27.46
C LEU A 340 -4.07 -2.72 -26.35
N VAL A 341 -2.89 -2.08 -26.30
CA VAL A 341 -2.57 -1.06 -25.29
C VAL A 341 -3.53 0.13 -25.34
N ARG A 342 -3.97 0.55 -26.54
CA ARG A 342 -4.98 1.63 -26.67
C ARG A 342 -6.31 1.23 -26.05
N ILE A 343 -6.80 0.02 -26.32
CA ILE A 343 -8.05 -0.49 -25.71
C ILE A 343 -7.94 -0.56 -24.18
N LEU A 344 -6.79 -1.03 -23.66
CA LEU A 344 -6.58 -1.14 -22.23
C LEU A 344 -6.53 0.22 -21.52
N LYS A 345 -6.08 1.29 -22.19
CA LYS A 345 -6.10 2.66 -21.60
C LYS A 345 -7.50 3.18 -21.31
N ASP A 346 -8.51 2.68 -22.02
CA ASP A 346 -9.92 3.04 -21.79
C ASP A 346 -10.58 2.17 -20.73
N LYS A 347 -9.99 1.00 -20.40
CA LYS A 347 -10.55 0.02 -19.47
C LYS A 347 -9.86 -0.01 -18.09
N LEU A 348 -8.56 0.27 -18.05
CA LEU A 348 -7.71 0.12 -16.87
C LEU A 348 -7.11 1.45 -16.41
N PRO A 349 -6.93 1.64 -15.11
CA PRO A 349 -6.15 2.75 -14.58
C PRO A 349 -4.74 2.77 -15.18
N ARG A 350 -4.19 3.96 -15.35
CA ARG A 350 -2.89 4.17 -16.02
C ARG A 350 -1.74 3.35 -15.41
N TYR A 351 -1.76 3.15 -14.10
CA TYR A 351 -0.72 2.39 -13.38
C TYR A 351 -0.80 0.86 -13.59
N MET A 352 -1.91 0.36 -14.14
CA MET A 352 -2.11 -1.06 -14.48
C MET A 352 -1.80 -1.37 -15.95
N ILE A 353 -1.58 -0.36 -16.77
CA ILE A 353 -1.27 -0.56 -18.20
C ILE A 353 0.10 -1.25 -18.31
N PRO A 354 0.19 -2.41 -19.00
CA PRO A 354 1.45 -3.09 -19.18
C PRO A 354 2.52 -2.20 -19.82
N ASN A 355 3.73 -2.23 -19.26
CA ASN A 355 4.87 -1.50 -19.80
C ASN A 355 5.37 -2.13 -21.10
N LYS A 356 5.13 -3.43 -21.27
CA LYS A 356 5.45 -4.19 -22.46
C LYS A 356 4.34 -5.18 -22.76
N THR A 357 3.98 -5.31 -24.01
CA THR A 357 3.04 -6.33 -24.51
C THR A 357 3.75 -7.17 -25.59
N GLU A 358 3.60 -8.48 -25.50
CA GLU A 358 4.23 -9.43 -26.41
C GLU A 358 3.20 -10.46 -26.87
N LYS A 359 2.96 -10.49 -28.17
CA LYS A 359 2.12 -11.49 -28.83
C LYS A 359 2.89 -12.80 -28.95
N LEU A 360 2.27 -13.90 -28.55
CA LEU A 360 2.84 -15.25 -28.67
C LEU A 360 2.01 -16.07 -29.65
N GLU A 361 2.69 -17.02 -30.33
CA GLU A 361 2.01 -18.03 -31.14
C GLU A 361 1.41 -19.12 -30.27
N GLN A 362 2.10 -19.47 -29.17
CA GLN A 362 1.65 -20.47 -28.20
C GLN A 362 2.01 -20.04 -26.78
N MET A 363 1.04 -20.21 -25.84
CA MET A 363 1.27 -19.96 -24.42
C MET A 363 2.06 -21.12 -23.81
N PRO A 364 3.18 -20.87 -23.10
CA PRO A 364 3.90 -21.90 -22.42
C PRO A 364 3.04 -22.50 -21.29
N LEU A 365 3.02 -23.84 -21.23
CA LEU A 365 2.24 -24.58 -20.23
C LEU A 365 3.15 -25.42 -19.33
N THR A 366 2.78 -25.54 -18.07
CA THR A 366 3.37 -26.49 -17.14
C THR A 366 2.99 -27.92 -17.53
N ALA A 367 3.66 -28.92 -16.94
CA ALA A 367 3.34 -30.35 -17.15
C ALA A 367 1.86 -30.68 -16.86
N ASN A 368 1.18 -29.88 -16.02
CA ASN A 368 -0.23 -30.07 -15.66
C ASN A 368 -1.19 -29.22 -16.53
N GLY A 369 -0.72 -28.68 -17.66
CA GLY A 369 -1.53 -27.93 -18.62
C GLY A 369 -1.94 -26.49 -18.18
N LYS A 370 -1.36 -25.95 -17.12
CA LYS A 370 -1.56 -24.56 -16.68
C LYS A 370 -0.52 -23.64 -17.32
N ILE A 371 -0.84 -22.38 -17.51
CA ILE A 371 0.11 -21.37 -18.00
C ILE A 371 1.36 -21.34 -17.10
N ASP A 372 2.53 -21.50 -17.70
CA ASP A 372 3.81 -21.43 -17.00
C ASP A 372 4.27 -19.98 -16.78
N ARG A 373 3.71 -19.36 -15.73
CA ARG A 373 4.08 -18.00 -15.34
C ARG A 373 5.53 -17.86 -14.93
N VAL A 374 6.14 -18.91 -14.37
CA VAL A 374 7.54 -18.89 -13.96
C VAL A 374 8.44 -18.77 -15.18
N PHE A 375 8.15 -19.53 -16.22
CA PHE A 375 8.84 -19.40 -17.50
C PHE A 375 8.67 -18.01 -18.11
N LEU A 376 7.44 -17.49 -18.16
CA LEU A 376 7.16 -16.14 -18.69
C LEU A 376 7.83 -15.03 -17.89
N MET A 377 7.94 -15.18 -16.56
CA MET A 377 8.64 -14.23 -15.70
C MET A 377 10.14 -14.21 -15.98
N LYS A 378 10.77 -15.39 -16.12
CA LYS A 378 12.19 -15.50 -16.53
C LYS A 378 12.42 -14.84 -17.89
N LYS A 379 11.56 -15.13 -18.87
CA LYS A 379 11.60 -14.52 -20.20
C LYS A 379 11.48 -12.99 -20.16
N ALA A 380 10.71 -12.43 -19.25
CA ALA A 380 10.59 -10.99 -19.06
C ALA A 380 11.89 -10.36 -18.51
N GLN A 381 12.62 -11.07 -17.64
CA GLN A 381 13.88 -10.63 -17.04
C GLN A 381 15.08 -10.69 -18.00
N GLU A 382 15.15 -11.70 -18.88
CA GLU A 382 16.25 -11.93 -19.81
C GLU A 382 16.36 -10.88 -20.95
N ARG A 383 15.38 -10.01 -21.12
CA ARG A 383 15.29 -8.97 -22.17
C ARG A 383 15.22 -7.56 -21.57
#